data_e9b7e37996dca16b98d68d1e38280f78
#
_entry.id   e9b7e37996dca16b98d68d1e38280f78
#
_cell.length_a   1.000
_cell.length_b   1.000
_cell.length_c   1.000
_cell.angle_alpha   90.00
_cell.angle_beta   90.00
_cell.angle_gamma   90.00
#
_symmetry.space_group_name_H-M   'P 1'
#
loop_
_entity.id
_entity.type
_entity.pdbx_description
1 polymer ?
#
loop_
_entity_poly.entity_id
_entity_poly.type
_entity_poly.pdbx_seq_one_letter_code
_entity_poly.pdbx_strand_id
1 'polypeptide(L)'
;MAELSSQPTPIQSLYRMYSQGKLIVNRRYQRKLVWTLVEKQKLIDSVINKYPIPAILLAERKDEPGVFEIIDGLQRLHAIVSFIEVAFPVMGGKYFALEHYPTARVRSESGVFAPPAEFSLLSAAQVSTILDYTVALSVMRNASDAEVNDVFGRINTYGHRLSDQERRQAGVSDAFSALVRNLACGVRGDASPSTLPLSEMPSISIDLPMAKHGYDVKAEDVVWVSHRILRSTDLRDSMDEQCIADIAACIVGGRPIERSKEALDEIYTDGSVESIRIQNALDVYGVERFSEEFKYCLDEIMKVCSEGRGQKLREIIFKDRNTNSFPAIFAVMLIAFHEMIFGDRKRVSDYAGLKRAITGVTKRLITSRSAGSVDGRRRNIDTIKGLISQFFTPADVEKEIYGNPATTDIDVMIRRSEVELANYELKQGVLHLSAARTVDDGIFDKVIDTICAIANAGPGRVGKVFIGVTDKDADAERIAALDKIEPRRVARRYVVGVRREAQLLKISMEEYLGKWRDKIAKSKLSSPLKEDVLAHIDFNEYYGLGVIIINVPAQTQASTVGDSMYWRNVDQTTLATSMKMAAEIGAKFAR
;
A
#
# COMPACT_ATOMS: atom_id res chain seq x y z
N MET A 1 31.33 -18.11 -5.95
CA MET A 1 31.99 -16.95 -5.35
C MET A 1 31.51 -15.73 -6.11
N ALA A 2 31.00 -14.75 -5.43
CA ALA A 2 30.52 -13.53 -6.07
C ALA A 2 31.69 -12.79 -6.75
N GLU A 3 31.47 -12.33 -7.98
CA GLU A 3 32.40 -11.51 -8.73
C GLU A 3 31.96 -10.06 -8.70
N LEU A 4 32.86 -9.15 -8.32
CA LEU A 4 32.57 -7.72 -8.32
C LEU A 4 33.20 -7.08 -9.55
N SER A 5 32.40 -6.45 -10.40
CA SER A 5 32.86 -5.63 -11.50
C SER A 5 32.44 -4.18 -11.28
N SER A 6 33.37 -3.24 -11.43
CA SER A 6 33.09 -1.80 -11.38
C SER A 6 33.24 -1.21 -12.76
N GLN A 7 32.22 -0.49 -13.23
CA GLN A 7 32.22 0.14 -14.54
C GLN A 7 31.59 1.54 -14.48
N PRO A 8 32.17 2.52 -15.18
CA PRO A 8 31.53 3.81 -15.36
C PRO A 8 30.32 3.66 -16.30
N THR A 9 29.17 4.11 -15.86
CA THR A 9 27.91 3.97 -16.63
C THR A 9 27.22 5.33 -16.79
N PRO A 10 27.00 5.80 -18.03
CA PRO A 10 26.27 7.05 -18.27
C PRO A 10 24.83 6.97 -17.76
N ILE A 11 24.29 8.11 -17.29
CA ILE A 11 22.89 8.21 -16.82
C ILE A 11 21.91 7.74 -17.90
N GLN A 12 22.13 8.07 -19.16
CA GLN A 12 21.28 7.59 -20.26
C GLN A 12 21.18 6.04 -20.33
N SER A 13 22.25 5.33 -19.99
CA SER A 13 22.25 3.87 -19.96
C SER A 13 21.49 3.33 -18.75
N LEU A 14 21.63 3.97 -17.57
CA LEU A 14 20.83 3.64 -16.37
C LEU A 14 19.35 3.88 -16.62
N TYR A 15 18.98 5.00 -17.27
CA TYR A 15 17.59 5.27 -17.63
C TYR A 15 17.03 4.24 -18.62
N ARG A 16 17.84 3.74 -19.55
CA ARG A 16 17.42 2.65 -20.46
C ARG A 16 17.17 1.36 -19.69
N MET A 17 18.04 0.99 -18.76
CA MET A 17 17.83 -0.19 -17.89
C MET A 17 16.53 -0.03 -17.07
N TYR A 18 16.30 1.14 -16.51
CA TYR A 18 15.06 1.47 -15.80
C TYR A 18 13.82 1.35 -16.70
N SER A 19 13.84 1.96 -17.88
CA SER A 19 12.70 1.97 -18.81
C SER A 19 12.35 0.57 -19.36
N GLN A 20 13.30 -0.35 -19.33
CA GLN A 20 13.14 -1.76 -19.70
C GLN A 20 12.72 -2.66 -18.52
N GLY A 21 12.49 -2.11 -17.32
CA GLY A 21 12.16 -2.89 -16.14
C GLY A 21 13.31 -3.74 -15.59
N LYS A 22 14.56 -3.46 -15.98
CA LYS A 22 15.75 -4.24 -15.59
C LYS A 22 16.33 -3.87 -14.23
N LEU A 23 15.86 -2.80 -13.59
CA LEU A 23 16.26 -2.41 -12.24
C LEU A 23 15.16 -2.83 -11.27
N ILE A 24 15.47 -3.80 -10.43
CA ILE A 24 14.54 -4.43 -9.48
C ILE A 24 14.84 -3.94 -8.07
N VAL A 25 13.80 -3.69 -7.33
CA VAL A 25 13.85 -3.35 -5.89
C VAL A 25 13.36 -4.54 -5.09
N ASN A 26 14.17 -4.98 -4.14
CA ASN A 26 13.78 -6.00 -3.17
C ASN A 26 13.39 -5.32 -1.85
N ARG A 27 12.10 -5.38 -1.53
CA ARG A 27 11.51 -4.75 -0.36
C ARG A 27 11.92 -5.37 0.98
N ARG A 28 12.56 -6.52 0.95
CA ARG A 28 13.02 -7.18 2.18
C ARG A 28 14.09 -6.37 2.89
N TYR A 29 14.89 -5.61 2.16
CA TYR A 29 15.95 -4.76 2.71
C TYR A 29 16.00 -3.34 2.14
N GLN A 30 15.33 -3.06 1.02
CA GLN A 30 15.25 -1.70 0.51
C GLN A 30 14.16 -0.91 1.22
N ARG A 31 14.57 0.20 1.80
CA ARG A 31 13.64 1.12 2.48
C ARG A 31 12.75 1.87 1.49
N LYS A 32 11.75 2.52 2.03
CA LYS A 32 10.85 3.44 1.31
C LYS A 32 11.63 4.53 0.55
N LEU A 33 11.03 5.07 -0.50
CA LEU A 33 11.53 6.29 -1.13
C LEU A 33 11.20 7.48 -0.23
N VAL A 34 12.21 8.03 0.42
CA VAL A 34 12.04 9.01 1.51
C VAL A 34 12.78 10.33 1.28
N TRP A 35 13.51 10.47 0.16
CA TRP A 35 14.20 11.71 -0.14
C TRP A 35 13.23 12.85 -0.39
N THR A 36 13.46 13.97 0.29
CA THR A 36 12.76 15.23 0.09
C THR A 36 13.08 15.83 -1.28
N LEU A 37 12.27 16.78 -1.72
CA LEU A 37 12.52 17.53 -2.95
C LEU A 37 13.93 18.16 -2.95
N VAL A 38 14.32 18.77 -1.84
CA VAL A 38 15.62 19.43 -1.69
C VAL A 38 16.79 18.44 -1.84
N GLU A 39 16.68 17.24 -1.27
CA GLU A 39 17.70 16.20 -1.41
C GLU A 39 17.84 15.73 -2.86
N LYS A 40 16.72 15.53 -3.56
CA LYS A 40 16.69 15.17 -4.98
C LYS A 40 17.29 16.28 -5.86
N GLN A 41 16.89 17.54 -5.60
CA GLN A 41 17.43 18.71 -6.33
C GLN A 41 18.94 18.87 -6.14
N LYS A 42 19.45 18.68 -4.92
CA LYS A 42 20.91 18.71 -4.63
C LYS A 42 21.69 17.64 -5.39
N LEU A 43 21.10 16.44 -5.53
CA LEU A 43 21.74 15.39 -6.35
C LEU A 43 21.85 15.83 -7.81
N ILE A 44 20.75 16.33 -8.39
CA ILE A 44 20.73 16.78 -9.79
C ILE A 44 21.68 17.97 -10.00
N ASP A 45 21.74 18.89 -9.04
CA ASP A 45 22.71 20.00 -9.07
C ASP A 45 24.15 19.48 -9.07
N SER A 46 24.45 18.47 -8.25
CA SER A 46 25.78 17.83 -8.26
C SER A 46 26.11 17.20 -9.62
N VAL A 47 25.13 16.57 -10.28
CA VAL A 47 25.30 15.99 -11.61
C VAL A 47 25.55 17.07 -12.67
N ILE A 48 24.79 18.17 -12.66
CA ILE A 48 24.96 19.29 -13.59
C ILE A 48 26.34 19.93 -13.43
N ASN A 49 26.80 20.09 -12.19
CA ASN A 49 28.10 20.67 -11.87
C ASN A 49 29.24 19.66 -11.97
N LYS A 50 28.98 18.43 -12.39
CA LYS A 50 29.95 17.34 -12.52
C LYS A 50 30.68 16.99 -11.21
N TYR A 51 30.01 17.21 -10.07
CA TYR A 51 30.55 16.79 -8.77
C TYR A 51 30.42 15.27 -8.61
N PRO A 52 31.36 14.61 -7.91
CA PRO A 52 31.26 13.19 -7.69
C PRO A 52 30.05 12.83 -6.81
N ILE A 53 29.32 11.82 -7.23
CA ILE A 53 28.25 11.20 -6.41
C ILE A 53 28.68 9.81 -5.96
N PRO A 54 28.18 9.30 -4.80
CA PRO A 54 28.50 7.96 -4.34
C PRO A 54 28.13 6.90 -5.36
N ALA A 55 28.92 5.83 -5.44
CA ALA A 55 28.69 4.69 -6.35
C ALA A 55 27.32 4.02 -6.10
N ILE A 56 26.76 3.42 -7.15
CA ILE A 56 25.56 2.59 -7.08
C ILE A 56 26.01 1.13 -7.09
N LEU A 57 25.43 0.32 -6.21
CA LEU A 57 25.71 -1.10 -6.15
C LEU A 57 24.48 -1.91 -6.58
N LEU A 58 24.68 -2.80 -7.53
CA LEU A 58 23.69 -3.72 -8.06
C LEU A 58 24.14 -5.17 -7.89
N ALA A 59 23.19 -6.10 -7.84
CA ALA A 59 23.44 -7.53 -7.98
C ALA A 59 22.71 -8.08 -9.21
N GLU A 60 23.41 -8.75 -10.11
CA GLU A 60 22.78 -9.39 -11.27
C GLU A 60 22.05 -10.67 -10.84
N ARG A 61 20.80 -10.82 -11.23
CA ARG A 61 19.98 -11.99 -10.90
C ARG A 61 20.45 -13.21 -11.69
N LYS A 62 20.60 -14.34 -11.01
CA LYS A 62 21.05 -15.59 -11.66
C LYS A 62 20.02 -16.19 -12.60
N ASP A 63 18.74 -16.08 -12.20
CA ASP A 63 17.58 -16.59 -12.93
C ASP A 63 17.19 -15.72 -14.14
N GLU A 64 17.60 -14.44 -14.15
CA GLU A 64 17.27 -13.47 -15.20
C GLU A 64 18.50 -12.64 -15.59
N PRO A 65 19.42 -13.13 -16.44
CA PRO A 65 20.60 -12.38 -16.85
C PRO A 65 20.26 -11.02 -17.47
N GLY A 66 20.97 -9.97 -17.05
CA GLY A 66 20.73 -8.60 -17.48
C GLY A 66 19.62 -7.88 -16.68
N VAL A 67 19.05 -8.52 -15.67
CA VAL A 67 18.18 -7.92 -14.65
C VAL A 67 18.99 -7.75 -13.36
N PHE A 68 18.90 -6.58 -12.77
CA PHE A 68 19.75 -6.17 -11.65
C PHE A 68 18.91 -5.75 -10.44
N GLU A 69 19.21 -6.35 -9.32
CA GLU A 69 18.66 -5.95 -8.04
C GLU A 69 19.48 -4.80 -7.45
N ILE A 70 18.81 -3.74 -7.00
CA ILE A 70 19.46 -2.57 -6.42
C ILE A 70 19.84 -2.90 -4.98
N ILE A 71 21.15 -2.88 -4.67
CA ILE A 71 21.66 -3.12 -3.31
C ILE A 71 21.89 -1.80 -2.58
N ASP A 72 22.55 -0.83 -3.21
CA ASP A 72 22.67 0.54 -2.73
C ASP A 72 22.47 1.55 -3.85
N GLY A 73 21.99 2.72 -3.48
CA GLY A 73 21.74 3.81 -4.41
C GLY A 73 20.29 3.95 -4.87
N LEU A 74 19.33 3.24 -4.25
CA LEU A 74 17.90 3.31 -4.58
C LEU A 74 17.39 4.75 -4.65
N GLN A 75 17.65 5.58 -3.64
CA GLN A 75 17.18 6.97 -3.59
C GLN A 75 17.82 7.80 -4.71
N ARG A 76 19.10 7.57 -5.02
CA ARG A 76 19.84 8.25 -6.08
C ARG A 76 19.29 7.89 -7.46
N LEU A 77 19.12 6.60 -7.74
CA LEU A 77 18.51 6.12 -8.98
C LEU A 77 17.11 6.70 -9.16
N HIS A 78 16.28 6.61 -8.13
CA HIS A 78 14.93 7.17 -8.19
C HIS A 78 14.94 8.69 -8.43
N ALA A 79 15.82 9.45 -7.78
CA ALA A 79 15.93 10.89 -8.02
C ALA A 79 16.32 11.22 -9.47
N ILE A 80 17.29 10.48 -10.04
CA ILE A 80 17.73 10.66 -11.42
C ILE A 80 16.61 10.34 -12.41
N VAL A 81 15.97 9.17 -12.29
CA VAL A 81 14.92 8.76 -13.24
C VAL A 81 13.68 9.63 -13.13
N SER A 82 13.25 9.98 -11.92
CA SER A 82 12.09 10.85 -11.71
C SER A 82 12.33 12.28 -12.20
N PHE A 83 13.57 12.79 -12.15
CA PHE A 83 13.94 14.07 -12.76
C PHE A 83 13.84 14.03 -14.29
N ILE A 84 14.36 12.99 -14.92
CA ILE A 84 14.26 12.80 -16.39
C ILE A 84 12.77 12.69 -16.81
N GLU A 85 11.94 12.08 -15.99
CA GLU A 85 10.48 11.97 -16.20
C GLU A 85 9.70 13.18 -15.68
N VAL A 86 10.36 14.32 -15.56
CA VAL A 86 9.82 15.66 -15.23
C VAL A 86 8.98 15.74 -13.95
N ALA A 87 9.26 14.88 -12.98
CA ALA A 87 8.54 14.84 -11.70
C ALA A 87 8.82 16.06 -10.81
N PHE A 88 9.97 16.69 -10.97
CA PHE A 88 10.36 17.88 -10.20
C PHE A 88 11.39 18.74 -10.97
N PRO A 89 11.49 20.05 -10.66
CA PRO A 89 12.48 20.96 -11.28
C PRO A 89 13.81 20.94 -10.52
N VAL A 90 14.88 21.42 -11.15
CA VAL A 90 16.11 21.84 -10.45
C VAL A 90 15.83 23.02 -9.52
N MET A 91 16.78 23.37 -8.63
CA MET A 91 16.65 24.51 -7.68
C MET A 91 16.28 25.83 -8.36
N GLY A 92 16.66 26.03 -9.64
CA GLY A 92 16.29 27.21 -10.45
C GLY A 92 14.92 27.12 -11.14
N GLY A 93 14.05 26.17 -10.78
CA GLY A 93 12.69 26.04 -11.31
C GLY A 93 12.60 25.46 -12.72
N LYS A 94 13.71 24.99 -13.30
CA LYS A 94 13.75 24.43 -14.66
C LYS A 94 13.58 22.90 -14.61
N TYR A 95 12.80 22.39 -15.56
CA TYR A 95 12.58 20.95 -15.74
C TYR A 95 13.47 20.37 -16.84
N PHE A 96 13.57 19.04 -16.86
CA PHE A 96 14.28 18.31 -17.91
C PHE A 96 13.57 18.50 -19.26
N ALA A 97 14.32 18.84 -20.31
CA ALA A 97 13.77 19.07 -21.66
C ALA A 97 13.70 17.74 -22.45
N LEU A 98 12.50 17.15 -22.49
CA LEU A 98 12.25 15.84 -23.13
C LEU A 98 12.55 15.84 -24.64
N GLU A 99 12.45 16.98 -25.31
CA GLU A 99 12.76 17.13 -26.75
C GLU A 99 14.19 16.72 -27.10
N HIS A 100 15.12 16.82 -26.13
CA HIS A 100 16.52 16.46 -26.29
C HIS A 100 16.83 15.02 -25.89
N TYR A 101 15.82 14.21 -25.50
CA TYR A 101 16.02 12.81 -25.15
C TYR A 101 14.85 11.91 -25.62
N PRO A 102 14.94 11.34 -26.83
CA PRO A 102 13.86 10.57 -27.46
C PRO A 102 13.33 9.42 -26.61
N THR A 103 14.18 8.71 -25.86
CA THR A 103 13.76 7.57 -25.02
C THR A 103 12.75 8.00 -23.96
N ALA A 104 12.95 9.14 -23.28
CA ALA A 104 11.99 9.65 -22.28
C ALA A 104 10.78 10.30 -22.97
N ARG A 105 10.98 10.98 -24.10
CA ARG A 105 9.89 11.61 -24.86
C ARG A 105 8.84 10.60 -25.30
N VAL A 106 9.25 9.48 -25.90
CA VAL A 106 8.33 8.41 -26.34
C VAL A 106 7.51 7.85 -25.16
N ARG A 107 8.13 7.70 -24.00
CA ARG A 107 7.42 7.23 -22.78
C ARG A 107 6.38 8.27 -22.31
N SER A 108 6.68 9.55 -22.41
CA SER A 108 5.73 10.62 -22.10
C SER A 108 4.56 10.63 -23.11
N GLU A 109 4.86 10.52 -24.40
CA GLU A 109 3.85 10.46 -25.47
C GLU A 109 2.95 9.20 -25.34
N SER A 110 3.48 8.10 -24.82
CA SER A 110 2.70 6.89 -24.52
C SER A 110 1.91 6.96 -23.20
N GLY A 111 1.94 8.09 -22.48
CA GLY A 111 1.14 8.32 -21.29
C GLY A 111 1.71 7.75 -19.99
N VAL A 112 2.96 7.22 -20.00
CA VAL A 112 3.61 6.69 -18.77
C VAL A 112 3.77 7.79 -17.72
N PHE A 113 4.09 9.01 -18.16
CA PHE A 113 4.11 10.21 -17.33
C PHE A 113 3.73 11.44 -18.16
N ALA A 114 3.35 12.56 -17.50
CA ALA A 114 2.99 13.77 -18.20
C ALA A 114 3.77 14.96 -17.63
N PRO A 115 4.33 15.84 -18.48
CA PRO A 115 4.95 17.07 -18.05
C PRO A 115 3.91 18.03 -17.43
N PRO A 116 4.32 18.96 -16.55
CA PRO A 116 3.47 20.07 -16.09
C PRO A 116 2.95 20.91 -17.26
N ALA A 117 1.86 21.68 -17.05
CA ALA A 117 1.24 22.46 -18.12
C ALA A 117 2.10 23.68 -18.56
N GLU A 118 2.79 24.34 -17.63
CA GLU A 118 3.67 25.49 -17.89
C GLU A 118 4.97 25.34 -17.09
N PHE A 119 6.12 25.42 -17.76
CA PHE A 119 7.42 25.26 -17.09
C PHE A 119 8.59 25.77 -17.94
N SER A 120 9.64 26.20 -17.25
CA SER A 120 10.93 26.50 -17.88
C SER A 120 11.76 25.24 -18.07
N LEU A 121 12.50 25.14 -19.16
CA LEU A 121 13.29 23.97 -19.53
C LEU A 121 14.78 24.20 -19.35
N LEU A 122 15.51 23.12 -19.08
CA LEU A 122 16.96 23.08 -19.21
C LEU A 122 17.37 23.25 -20.69
N SER A 123 18.53 23.85 -20.94
CA SER A 123 19.11 23.91 -22.28
C SER A 123 19.57 22.53 -22.75
N ALA A 124 19.70 22.35 -24.07
CA ALA A 124 20.23 21.13 -24.68
C ALA A 124 21.61 20.72 -24.09
N ALA A 125 22.48 21.68 -23.86
CA ALA A 125 23.80 21.46 -23.25
C ALA A 125 23.71 20.91 -21.82
N GLN A 126 22.76 21.43 -21.01
CA GLN A 126 22.55 20.92 -19.65
C GLN A 126 21.96 19.51 -19.65
N VAL A 127 21.01 19.24 -20.56
CA VAL A 127 20.45 17.90 -20.77
C VAL A 127 21.55 16.90 -21.15
N SER A 128 22.40 17.24 -22.14
CA SER A 128 23.54 16.41 -22.55
C SER A 128 24.49 16.15 -21.37
N THR A 129 24.83 17.22 -20.60
CA THR A 129 25.68 17.06 -19.40
C THR A 129 25.11 16.05 -18.42
N ILE A 130 23.80 16.04 -18.19
CA ILE A 130 23.13 15.09 -17.28
C ILE A 130 23.18 13.67 -17.87
N LEU A 131 22.82 13.52 -19.15
CA LEU A 131 22.72 12.20 -19.78
C LEU A 131 24.10 11.51 -19.92
N ASP A 132 25.14 12.31 -20.18
CA ASP A 132 26.51 11.84 -20.34
C ASP A 132 27.27 11.73 -19.01
N TYR A 133 26.69 12.26 -17.91
CA TYR A 133 27.30 12.11 -16.59
C TYR A 133 27.46 10.63 -16.26
N THR A 134 28.68 10.25 -15.90
CA THR A 134 29.05 8.87 -15.63
C THR A 134 28.98 8.57 -14.14
N VAL A 135 28.12 7.63 -13.78
CA VAL A 135 27.98 7.12 -12.42
C VAL A 135 28.92 5.91 -12.24
N ALA A 136 29.62 5.85 -11.13
CA ALA A 136 30.35 4.65 -10.73
C ALA A 136 29.35 3.54 -10.39
N LEU A 137 29.28 2.49 -11.21
CA LEU A 137 28.39 1.36 -11.02
C LEU A 137 29.22 0.13 -10.63
N SER A 138 28.94 -0.46 -9.48
CA SER A 138 29.50 -1.73 -9.04
C SER A 138 28.44 -2.81 -9.18
N VAL A 139 28.77 -3.90 -9.86
CA VAL A 139 27.86 -5.02 -10.11
C VAL A 139 28.42 -6.30 -9.48
N MET A 140 27.67 -6.90 -8.59
CA MET A 140 27.91 -8.25 -8.07
C MET A 140 27.29 -9.26 -9.02
N ARG A 141 28.11 -10.18 -9.53
CA ARG A 141 27.65 -11.29 -10.39
C ARG A 141 27.80 -12.61 -9.64
N ASN A 142 26.95 -13.56 -9.99
CA ASN A 142 26.98 -14.92 -9.40
C ASN A 142 26.84 -14.93 -7.86
N ALA A 143 26.36 -13.83 -7.25
CA ALA A 143 26.13 -13.77 -5.81
C ALA A 143 24.92 -14.63 -5.39
N SER A 144 25.01 -15.29 -4.26
CA SER A 144 23.86 -15.90 -3.58
C SER A 144 23.08 -14.85 -2.82
N ASP A 145 21.80 -15.11 -2.50
CA ASP A 145 20.98 -14.21 -1.68
C ASP A 145 21.64 -13.93 -0.33
N ALA A 146 22.33 -14.92 0.26
CA ALA A 146 23.06 -14.75 1.52
C ALA A 146 24.22 -13.76 1.38
N GLU A 147 24.99 -13.84 0.28
CA GLU A 147 26.08 -12.89 0.01
C GLU A 147 25.54 -11.49 -0.27
N VAL A 148 24.42 -11.37 -0.98
CA VAL A 148 23.74 -10.07 -1.23
C VAL A 148 23.28 -9.45 0.09
N ASN A 149 22.63 -10.23 0.96
CA ASN A 149 22.18 -9.78 2.28
C ASN A 149 23.35 -9.36 3.19
N ASP A 150 24.46 -10.11 3.21
CA ASP A 150 25.65 -9.75 4.01
C ASP A 150 26.26 -8.42 3.52
N VAL A 151 26.41 -8.25 2.21
CA VAL A 151 26.93 -7.01 1.62
C VAL A 151 26.01 -5.82 1.91
N PHE A 152 24.69 -6.01 1.78
CA PHE A 152 23.71 -4.99 2.14
C PHE A 152 23.85 -4.56 3.60
N GLY A 153 23.93 -5.52 4.52
CA GLY A 153 24.13 -5.25 5.95
C GLY A 153 25.39 -4.44 6.23
N ARG A 154 26.53 -4.82 5.64
CA ARG A 154 27.83 -4.14 5.79
C ARG A 154 27.81 -2.71 5.27
N ILE A 155 27.27 -2.47 4.07
CA ILE A 155 27.23 -1.14 3.45
C ILE A 155 26.37 -0.18 4.28
N ASN A 156 25.21 -0.63 4.74
CA ASN A 156 24.31 0.21 5.52
C ASN A 156 24.81 0.46 6.97
N THR A 157 25.72 -0.37 7.49
CA THR A 157 26.35 -0.13 8.79
C THR A 157 27.25 1.10 8.77
N TYR A 158 27.88 1.42 7.63
CA TYR A 158 28.87 2.51 7.49
C TYR A 158 28.36 3.72 6.68
N GLY A 159 27.12 3.65 6.12
CA GLY A 159 26.51 4.69 5.29
C GLY A 159 25.62 5.70 6.03
N HIS A 160 24.60 6.23 5.37
CA HIS A 160 23.57 7.07 5.98
C HIS A 160 22.94 6.33 7.15
N ARG A 161 22.84 6.98 8.32
CA ARG A 161 22.28 6.37 9.53
C ARG A 161 20.87 5.85 9.24
N LEU A 162 20.76 4.54 9.13
CA LEU A 162 19.46 3.87 9.23
C LEU A 162 18.86 4.20 10.60
N SER A 163 17.54 4.36 10.64
CA SER A 163 16.82 4.38 11.91
C SER A 163 17.06 3.06 12.66
N ASP A 164 16.81 3.05 13.96
CA ASP A 164 16.99 1.81 14.73
C ASP A 164 16.16 0.66 14.15
N GLN A 165 14.96 0.93 13.67
CA GLN A 165 14.09 -0.10 13.08
C GLN A 165 14.61 -0.58 11.71
N GLU A 166 15.04 0.32 10.84
CA GLU A 166 15.64 -0.05 9.56
C GLU A 166 16.91 -0.90 9.75
N ARG A 167 17.71 -0.57 10.77
CA ARG A 167 18.91 -1.36 11.13
C ARG A 167 18.54 -2.76 11.60
N ARG A 168 17.49 -2.92 12.43
CA ARG A 168 17.01 -4.24 12.89
C ARG A 168 16.56 -5.12 11.73
N GLN A 169 15.89 -4.53 10.76
CA GLN A 169 15.35 -5.28 9.62
C GLN A 169 16.40 -5.55 8.54
N ALA A 170 17.50 -4.80 8.53
CA ALA A 170 18.57 -4.96 7.54
C ALA A 170 19.20 -6.36 7.65
N GLY A 171 19.04 -7.17 6.62
CA GLY A 171 19.59 -8.53 6.57
C GLY A 171 18.80 -9.60 7.34
N VAL A 172 17.73 -9.24 8.05
CA VAL A 172 16.86 -10.19 8.75
C VAL A 172 15.70 -10.61 7.86
N SER A 173 15.50 -11.91 7.68
CA SER A 173 14.46 -12.49 6.81
C SER A 173 13.61 -13.56 7.51
N ASP A 174 13.40 -13.43 8.81
CA ASP A 174 12.53 -14.29 9.60
C ASP A 174 11.04 -13.95 9.44
N ALA A 175 10.15 -14.81 9.94
CA ALA A 175 8.71 -14.66 9.86
C ALA A 175 8.21 -13.41 10.60
N PHE A 176 8.82 -13.06 11.75
CA PHE A 176 8.44 -11.88 12.53
C PHE A 176 8.78 -10.58 11.82
N SER A 177 9.98 -10.47 11.26
CA SER A 177 10.39 -9.29 10.51
C SER A 177 9.57 -9.11 9.23
N ALA A 178 9.21 -10.22 8.57
CA ALA A 178 8.33 -10.21 7.40
C ALA A 178 6.90 -9.77 7.77
N LEU A 179 6.34 -10.30 8.87
CA LEU A 179 5.04 -9.88 9.39
C LEU A 179 4.99 -8.37 9.64
N VAL A 180 5.95 -7.84 10.41
CA VAL A 180 6.00 -6.41 10.77
C VAL A 180 6.05 -5.53 9.52
N ARG A 181 6.90 -5.86 8.56
CA ARG A 181 7.08 -5.13 7.32
C ARG A 181 5.83 -5.16 6.44
N ASN A 182 5.25 -6.35 6.23
CA ASN A 182 4.07 -6.52 5.40
C ASN A 182 2.85 -5.82 6.00
N LEU A 183 2.65 -5.95 7.31
CA LEU A 183 1.55 -5.29 8.00
C LEU A 183 1.71 -3.75 7.99
N ALA A 184 2.93 -3.24 8.20
CA ALA A 184 3.21 -1.81 8.11
C ALA A 184 2.97 -1.27 6.69
N CYS A 185 3.39 -2.02 5.66
CA CYS A 185 3.09 -1.69 4.27
C CYS A 185 1.58 -1.63 4.03
N GLY A 186 0.83 -2.64 4.47
CA GLY A 186 -0.63 -2.66 4.37
C GLY A 186 -1.29 -1.45 5.03
N VAL A 187 -0.94 -1.16 6.28
CA VAL A 187 -1.49 -0.01 7.02
C VAL A 187 -1.13 1.34 6.39
N ARG A 188 0.01 1.45 5.71
CA ARG A 188 0.37 2.65 4.93
C ARG A 188 -0.38 2.75 3.60
N GLY A 189 -1.02 1.69 3.15
CA GLY A 189 -1.60 1.59 1.81
C GLY A 189 -0.54 1.30 0.73
N ASP A 190 0.60 0.74 1.11
CA ASP A 190 1.65 0.26 0.23
C ASP A 190 1.43 -1.25 -0.01
N ALA A 191 0.77 -1.58 -1.09
CA ALA A 191 0.44 -2.96 -1.48
C ALA A 191 1.41 -3.56 -2.49
N SER A 192 2.60 -2.96 -2.65
CA SER A 192 3.60 -3.46 -3.60
C SER A 192 4.09 -4.86 -3.22
N PRO A 193 4.39 -5.71 -4.23
CA PRO A 193 4.99 -7.02 -3.99
C PRO A 193 6.38 -6.89 -3.33
N SER A 194 6.88 -8.01 -2.80
CA SER A 194 8.19 -8.04 -2.14
C SER A 194 9.36 -7.72 -3.09
N THR A 195 9.17 -7.97 -4.38
CA THR A 195 10.14 -7.65 -5.44
C THR A 195 9.40 -7.02 -6.60
N LEU A 196 9.84 -5.87 -7.07
CA LEU A 196 9.19 -5.10 -8.12
C LEU A 196 10.20 -4.26 -8.91
N PRO A 197 9.87 -3.90 -10.18
CA PRO A 197 10.65 -2.92 -10.92
C PRO A 197 10.71 -1.56 -10.18
N LEU A 198 11.82 -0.84 -10.32
CA LEU A 198 11.98 0.50 -9.74
C LEU A 198 10.86 1.47 -10.20
N SER A 199 10.34 1.28 -11.41
CA SER A 199 9.24 2.06 -11.97
C SER A 199 7.90 1.89 -11.22
N GLU A 200 7.75 0.82 -10.47
CA GLU A 200 6.54 0.50 -9.69
C GLU A 200 6.73 0.75 -8.20
N MET A 201 7.92 1.23 -7.79
CA MET A 201 8.24 1.47 -6.39
C MET A 201 7.37 2.60 -5.83
N PRO A 202 6.56 2.35 -4.78
CA PRO A 202 5.75 3.40 -4.18
C PRO A 202 6.62 4.42 -3.45
N SER A 203 6.22 5.68 -3.54
CA SER A 203 6.85 6.79 -2.85
C SER A 203 5.96 7.28 -1.71
N ILE A 204 6.54 7.44 -0.51
CA ILE A 204 5.89 8.16 0.57
C ILE A 204 6.27 9.61 0.43
N SER A 205 5.38 10.41 -0.13
CA SER A 205 5.61 11.83 -0.32
C SER A 205 5.44 12.59 0.99
N ILE A 206 6.51 13.26 1.43
CA ILE A 206 6.48 14.20 2.55
C ILE A 206 6.35 15.64 2.02
N ASP A 207 6.95 15.96 0.86
CA ASP A 207 7.09 17.32 0.34
C ASP A 207 6.59 17.48 -1.11
N LEU A 208 6.33 16.40 -1.83
CA LEU A 208 5.93 16.48 -3.24
C LEU A 208 4.45 16.15 -3.41
N PRO A 209 3.68 17.06 -4.03
CA PRO A 209 2.32 16.76 -4.42
C PRO A 209 2.30 15.87 -5.65
N MET A 210 2.71 14.62 -5.58
CA MET A 210 2.62 13.61 -6.65
C MET A 210 3.90 13.43 -7.49
N ALA A 211 4.73 12.47 -7.11
CA ALA A 211 5.61 11.79 -8.04
C ALA A 211 4.80 10.71 -8.80
N LYS A 212 5.05 10.58 -10.12
CA LYS A 212 4.25 9.69 -10.99
C LYS A 212 4.84 8.28 -11.13
N HIS A 213 5.67 7.88 -10.18
CA HIS A 213 6.29 6.56 -10.14
C HIS A 213 5.58 5.72 -9.09
N GLY A 214 5.01 4.62 -9.50
CA GLY A 214 4.17 3.82 -8.65
C GLY A 214 2.87 4.55 -8.24
N TYR A 215 2.22 4.10 -7.16
CA TYR A 215 1.13 4.83 -6.52
C TYR A 215 1.68 5.64 -5.36
N ASP A 216 1.33 6.92 -5.32
CA ASP A 216 1.78 7.81 -4.26
C ASP A 216 0.94 7.62 -3.00
N VAL A 217 1.64 7.40 -1.90
CA VAL A 217 1.04 7.48 -0.57
C VAL A 217 1.42 8.83 0.02
N LYS A 218 0.45 9.72 0.20
CA LYS A 218 0.67 10.94 0.97
C LYS A 218 0.81 10.57 2.44
N ALA A 219 1.91 10.96 3.07
CA ALA A 219 2.13 10.69 4.49
C ALA A 219 0.96 11.18 5.36
N GLU A 220 0.35 12.30 4.98
CA GLU A 220 -0.78 12.92 5.70
C GLU A 220 -2.07 12.08 5.63
N ASP A 221 -2.25 11.26 4.60
CA ASP A 221 -3.42 10.39 4.43
C ASP A 221 -3.25 9.04 5.14
N VAL A 222 -2.04 8.71 5.57
CA VAL A 222 -1.75 7.47 6.31
C VAL A 222 -2.32 7.59 7.72
N VAL A 223 -3.00 6.54 8.21
CA VAL A 223 -3.66 6.52 9.53
C VAL A 223 -2.75 6.99 10.67
N TRP A 224 -1.47 6.65 10.62
CA TRP A 224 -0.47 7.08 11.60
C TRP A 224 -0.35 8.60 11.71
N VAL A 225 -0.34 9.30 10.58
CA VAL A 225 -0.17 10.76 10.52
C VAL A 225 -1.51 11.48 10.55
N SER A 226 -2.52 10.98 9.84
CA SER A 226 -3.86 11.59 9.81
C SER A 226 -4.48 11.67 11.20
N HIS A 227 -4.26 10.66 12.05
CA HIS A 227 -4.69 10.63 13.45
C HIS A 227 -3.62 11.15 14.43
N ARG A 228 -2.47 11.64 13.92
CA ARG A 228 -1.34 12.22 14.68
C ARG A 228 -0.74 11.25 15.69
N ILE A 229 -0.81 9.94 15.45
CA ILE A 229 -0.12 8.92 16.25
C ILE A 229 1.38 9.08 16.06
N LEU A 230 1.80 9.29 14.81
CA LEU A 230 3.15 9.62 14.37
C LEU A 230 3.15 10.92 13.57
N ARG A 231 4.31 11.57 13.45
CA ARG A 231 4.56 12.65 12.50
C ARG A 231 4.98 12.06 11.14
N SER A 232 4.88 12.83 10.08
CA SER A 232 5.36 12.43 8.75
C SER A 232 6.85 12.05 8.75
N THR A 233 7.67 12.77 9.53
CA THR A 233 9.09 12.45 9.74
C THR A 233 9.31 11.11 10.45
N ASP A 234 8.43 10.73 11.37
CA ASP A 234 8.53 9.46 12.08
C ASP A 234 8.26 8.27 11.14
N LEU A 235 7.39 8.44 10.11
CA LEU A 235 7.20 7.44 9.05
C LEU A 235 8.46 7.26 8.19
N ARG A 236 9.20 8.36 7.93
CA ARG A 236 10.50 8.30 7.25
C ARG A 236 11.45 7.36 7.98
N ASP A 237 11.44 7.43 9.32
CA ASP A 237 12.33 6.67 10.20
C ASP A 237 11.78 5.28 10.58
N SER A 238 10.76 4.79 9.88
CA SER A 238 10.12 3.48 10.12
C SER A 238 9.58 3.27 11.55
N MET A 239 9.15 4.36 12.20
CA MET A 239 8.57 4.30 13.55
C MET A 239 7.21 3.58 13.59
N ASP A 240 6.49 3.51 12.47
CA ASP A 240 5.29 2.70 12.31
C ASP A 240 5.61 1.20 12.39
N GLU A 241 6.66 0.78 11.70
CA GLU A 241 7.14 -0.61 11.78
C GLU A 241 7.64 -0.94 13.19
N GLN A 242 8.35 -0.02 13.84
CA GLN A 242 8.75 -0.19 15.25
C GLN A 242 7.54 -0.30 16.18
N CYS A 243 6.49 0.49 15.96
CA CYS A 243 5.27 0.42 16.77
C CYS A 243 4.52 -0.91 16.56
N ILE A 244 4.45 -1.39 15.33
CA ILE A 244 3.84 -2.70 15.02
C ILE A 244 4.68 -3.83 15.63
N ALA A 245 6.01 -3.77 15.55
CA ALA A 245 6.89 -4.76 16.16
C ALA A 245 6.68 -4.85 17.68
N ASP A 246 6.59 -3.70 18.35
CA ASP A 246 6.32 -3.61 19.79
C ASP A 246 4.95 -4.24 20.15
N ILE A 247 3.90 -3.96 19.40
CA ILE A 247 2.56 -4.52 19.59
C ILE A 247 2.55 -6.03 19.31
N ALA A 248 3.14 -6.45 18.18
CA ALA A 248 3.21 -7.84 17.78
C ALA A 248 3.94 -8.70 18.82
N ALA A 249 5.09 -8.23 19.31
CA ALA A 249 5.85 -8.94 20.33
C ALA A 249 5.06 -9.10 21.64
N CYS A 250 4.21 -8.13 22.01
CA CYS A 250 3.36 -8.23 23.19
C CYS A 250 2.20 -9.21 23.01
N ILE A 251 1.50 -9.14 21.88
CA ILE A 251 0.30 -9.96 21.62
C ILE A 251 0.71 -11.40 21.33
N VAL A 252 1.57 -11.60 20.34
CA VAL A 252 2.05 -12.94 19.94
C VAL A 252 2.82 -13.59 21.07
N GLY A 253 3.68 -12.83 21.77
CA GLY A 253 4.44 -13.30 22.90
C GLY A 253 3.63 -13.54 24.18
N GLY A 254 2.33 -13.22 24.19
CA GLY A 254 1.39 -13.45 25.28
C GLY A 254 1.60 -12.61 26.54
N ARG A 255 2.54 -11.67 26.52
CA ARG A 255 2.83 -10.74 27.63
C ARG A 255 3.43 -9.45 27.14
N PRO A 256 3.21 -8.31 27.82
CA PRO A 256 3.92 -7.07 27.52
C PRO A 256 5.44 -7.26 27.61
N ILE A 257 6.17 -6.73 26.66
CA ILE A 257 7.63 -6.58 26.72
C ILE A 257 7.99 -5.19 27.23
N GLU A 258 9.22 -5.00 27.71
CA GLU A 258 9.73 -3.67 28.01
C GLU A 258 9.82 -2.85 26.72
N ARG A 259 9.37 -1.60 26.76
CA ARG A 259 9.53 -0.68 25.66
C ARG A 259 10.88 0.01 25.71
N SER A 260 11.90 -0.71 25.38
CA SER A 260 13.29 -0.24 25.27
C SER A 260 13.84 -0.58 23.88
N LYS A 261 14.95 0.05 23.54
CA LYS A 261 15.68 -0.26 22.32
C LYS A 261 16.23 -1.68 22.40
N GLU A 262 16.78 -2.03 23.55
CA GLU A 262 17.44 -3.31 23.83
C GLU A 262 16.46 -4.47 23.70
N ALA A 263 15.25 -4.35 24.22
CA ALA A 263 14.24 -5.40 24.13
C ALA A 263 13.83 -5.70 22.66
N LEU A 264 13.70 -4.66 21.84
CA LEU A 264 13.45 -4.87 20.41
C LEU A 264 14.69 -5.38 19.67
N ASP A 265 15.89 -4.86 19.99
CA ASP A 265 17.14 -5.34 19.37
C ASP A 265 17.32 -6.85 19.62
N GLU A 266 16.99 -7.35 20.82
CA GLU A 266 17.06 -8.77 21.17
C GLU A 266 16.11 -9.63 20.32
N ILE A 267 14.86 -9.16 20.06
CA ILE A 267 13.90 -9.89 19.22
C ILE A 267 14.40 -10.04 17.77
N TYR A 268 15.12 -9.04 17.24
CA TYR A 268 15.67 -9.07 15.90
C TYR A 268 17.08 -9.69 15.82
N THR A 269 17.67 -10.06 16.95
CA THR A 269 18.99 -10.72 16.97
C THR A 269 18.81 -12.22 16.76
N ASP A 270 19.32 -12.73 15.63
CA ASP A 270 19.25 -14.15 15.29
C ASP A 270 19.86 -15.03 16.40
N GLY A 271 19.13 -16.09 16.76
CA GLY A 271 19.55 -17.04 17.79
C GLY A 271 19.41 -16.54 19.24
N SER A 272 18.96 -15.30 19.49
CA SER A 272 18.69 -14.84 20.86
C SER A 272 17.51 -15.58 21.49
N VAL A 273 17.44 -15.58 22.82
CA VAL A 273 16.34 -16.23 23.56
C VAL A 273 14.98 -15.62 23.20
N GLU A 274 14.89 -14.30 23.11
CA GLU A 274 13.65 -13.60 22.77
C GLU A 274 13.29 -13.77 21.29
N SER A 275 14.25 -13.77 20.37
CA SER A 275 14.00 -14.05 18.95
C SER A 275 13.38 -15.46 18.79
N ILE A 276 14.02 -16.48 19.35
CA ILE A 276 13.50 -17.87 19.28
C ILE A 276 12.11 -17.96 19.92
N ARG A 277 11.91 -17.32 21.07
CA ARG A 277 10.62 -17.33 21.77
C ARG A 277 9.50 -16.71 20.92
N ILE A 278 9.76 -15.55 20.30
CA ILE A 278 8.78 -14.83 19.49
C ILE A 278 8.51 -15.57 18.18
N GLN A 279 9.52 -16.14 17.52
CA GLN A 279 9.33 -16.94 16.31
C GLN A 279 8.46 -18.17 16.60
N ASN A 280 8.78 -18.95 17.64
CA ASN A 280 7.97 -20.11 18.03
C ASN A 280 6.53 -19.72 18.41
N ALA A 281 6.36 -18.60 19.10
CA ALA A 281 5.03 -18.11 19.45
C ALA A 281 4.25 -17.67 18.20
N LEU A 282 4.90 -17.06 17.21
CA LEU A 282 4.30 -16.65 15.95
C LEU A 282 3.89 -17.85 15.09
N ASP A 283 4.68 -18.91 15.06
CA ASP A 283 4.34 -20.17 14.37
C ASP A 283 3.05 -20.78 14.92
N VAL A 284 2.83 -20.70 16.23
CA VAL A 284 1.59 -21.18 16.89
C VAL A 284 0.43 -20.19 16.69
N TYR A 285 0.70 -18.90 16.80
CA TYR A 285 -0.33 -17.86 16.68
C TYR A 285 -0.87 -17.72 15.25
N GLY A 286 0.01 -17.75 14.27
CA GLY A 286 -0.25 -17.56 12.85
C GLY A 286 -0.08 -16.10 12.42
N VAL A 287 0.68 -15.91 11.34
CA VAL A 287 0.99 -14.58 10.74
C VAL A 287 -0.28 -13.89 10.24
N GLU A 288 -1.10 -14.62 9.51
CA GLU A 288 -2.37 -14.14 8.94
C GLU A 288 -3.34 -13.77 10.06
N ARG A 289 -3.48 -14.62 11.05
CA ARG A 289 -4.36 -14.40 12.20
C ARG A 289 -4.00 -13.10 12.92
N PHE A 290 -2.75 -12.91 13.29
CA PHE A 290 -2.32 -11.68 13.94
C PHE A 290 -2.57 -10.45 13.06
N SER A 291 -2.31 -10.56 11.76
CA SER A 291 -2.49 -9.44 10.82
C SER A 291 -3.95 -8.99 10.74
N GLU A 292 -4.89 -9.93 10.67
CA GLU A 292 -6.32 -9.65 10.65
C GLU A 292 -6.81 -9.07 11.99
N GLU A 293 -6.39 -9.63 13.11
CA GLU A 293 -6.74 -9.16 14.44
C GLU A 293 -6.22 -7.74 14.68
N PHE A 294 -4.99 -7.44 14.26
CA PHE A 294 -4.41 -6.08 14.34
C PHE A 294 -5.24 -5.07 13.53
N LYS A 295 -5.55 -5.39 12.28
CA LYS A 295 -6.33 -4.52 11.39
C LYS A 295 -7.73 -4.28 11.95
N TYR A 296 -8.37 -5.33 12.45
CA TYR A 296 -9.68 -5.21 13.07
C TYR A 296 -9.66 -4.28 14.28
N CYS A 297 -8.70 -4.44 15.19
CA CYS A 297 -8.55 -3.54 16.34
C CYS A 297 -8.29 -2.10 15.92
N LEU A 298 -7.46 -1.90 14.89
CA LEU A 298 -7.21 -0.58 14.33
C LEU A 298 -8.50 0.05 13.77
N ASP A 299 -9.28 -0.71 13.00
CA ASP A 299 -10.54 -0.27 12.43
C ASP A 299 -11.57 0.08 13.52
N GLU A 300 -11.67 -0.71 14.58
CA GLU A 300 -12.52 -0.41 15.73
C GLU A 300 -12.14 0.92 16.40
N ILE A 301 -10.84 1.17 16.60
CA ILE A 301 -10.35 2.46 17.12
C ILE A 301 -10.70 3.61 16.15
N MET A 302 -10.60 3.39 14.84
CA MET A 302 -10.94 4.40 13.83
C MET A 302 -12.45 4.67 13.79
N LYS A 303 -13.31 3.67 13.99
CA LYS A 303 -14.76 3.84 14.14
C LYS A 303 -15.08 4.73 15.34
N VAL A 304 -14.41 4.53 16.48
CA VAL A 304 -14.54 5.43 17.64
C VAL A 304 -14.17 6.87 17.27
N CYS A 305 -13.13 7.08 16.48
CA CYS A 305 -12.73 8.42 16.04
C CYS A 305 -13.77 9.06 15.11
N SER A 306 -14.42 8.28 14.29
CA SER A 306 -15.42 8.73 13.30
C SER A 306 -16.79 8.98 13.91
N GLU A 307 -17.06 8.48 15.13
CA GLU A 307 -18.37 8.60 15.80
C GLU A 307 -18.77 10.06 16.00
N GLY A 308 -20.01 10.41 15.64
CA GLY A 308 -20.57 11.75 15.72
C GLY A 308 -19.77 12.75 14.85
N ARG A 309 -19.32 13.87 15.45
CA ARG A 309 -18.36 14.74 14.79
C ARG A 309 -16.99 14.04 14.80
N GLY A 310 -16.52 13.60 13.63
CA GLY A 310 -15.23 12.96 13.46
C GLY A 310 -14.08 13.78 14.09
N GLN A 311 -13.20 13.12 14.82
CA GLN A 311 -12.05 13.73 15.49
C GLN A 311 -10.81 12.86 15.30
N LYS A 312 -9.64 13.48 15.27
CA LYS A 312 -8.38 12.73 15.26
C LYS A 312 -8.17 12.03 16.60
N LEU A 313 -7.62 10.83 16.60
CA LEU A 313 -7.39 10.06 17.84
C LEU A 313 -6.65 10.88 18.89
N ARG A 314 -5.63 11.66 18.48
CA ARG A 314 -4.90 12.54 19.37
C ARG A 314 -5.82 13.53 20.10
N GLU A 315 -6.76 14.13 19.40
CA GLU A 315 -7.68 15.14 19.95
C GLU A 315 -8.66 14.55 20.98
N ILE A 316 -8.92 13.25 20.84
CA ILE A 316 -9.75 12.49 21.80
C ILE A 316 -8.94 12.19 23.07
N ILE A 317 -7.75 11.58 22.93
CA ILE A 317 -7.01 11.07 24.08
C ILE A 317 -6.21 12.13 24.85
N PHE A 318 -5.87 13.26 24.22
CA PHE A 318 -5.17 14.39 24.84
C PHE A 318 -6.06 15.61 24.93
N LYS A 319 -5.99 16.30 26.07
CA LYS A 319 -6.67 17.60 26.27
C LYS A 319 -5.72 18.80 26.05
N ASP A 320 -4.46 18.55 25.79
CA ASP A 320 -3.46 19.57 25.56
C ASP A 320 -3.22 19.84 24.05
N ARG A 321 -2.52 20.95 23.76
CA ARG A 321 -2.16 21.34 22.40
C ARG A 321 -0.80 20.79 21.93
N ASN A 322 -0.17 19.89 22.71
CA ASN A 322 1.09 19.30 22.35
C ASN A 322 0.95 18.49 21.04
N THR A 323 1.94 18.56 20.16
CA THR A 323 1.96 17.90 18.83
C THR A 323 2.91 16.70 18.75
N ASN A 324 3.50 16.26 19.87
CA ASN A 324 4.40 15.12 19.89
C ASN A 324 3.67 13.83 19.51
N SER A 325 4.36 12.94 18.82
CA SER A 325 3.89 11.59 18.54
C SER A 325 3.65 10.79 19.84
N PHE A 326 2.72 9.83 19.80
CA PHE A 326 2.36 9.04 20.99
C PHE A 326 2.24 7.52 20.73
N PRO A 327 3.17 6.90 19.99
CA PRO A 327 3.07 5.48 19.64
C PRO A 327 3.04 4.55 20.86
N ALA A 328 3.59 4.97 22.02
CA ALA A 328 3.53 4.20 23.26
C ALA A 328 2.08 4.05 23.80
N ILE A 329 1.33 5.14 23.81
CA ILE A 329 -0.06 5.15 24.28
C ILE A 329 -0.95 4.42 23.28
N PHE A 330 -0.69 4.62 21.98
CA PHE A 330 -1.40 3.89 20.95
C PHE A 330 -1.18 2.37 21.08
N ALA A 331 0.04 1.92 21.32
CA ALA A 331 0.34 0.50 21.50
C ALA A 331 -0.45 -0.12 22.66
N VAL A 332 -0.43 0.51 23.84
CA VAL A 332 -1.20 -0.03 24.99
C VAL A 332 -2.72 0.03 24.76
N MET A 333 -3.21 1.02 24.00
CA MET A 333 -4.62 1.12 23.62
C MET A 333 -5.00 -0.03 22.66
N LEU A 334 -4.23 -0.28 21.61
CA LEU A 334 -4.50 -1.36 20.66
C LEU A 334 -4.44 -2.72 21.35
N ILE A 335 -3.46 -2.94 22.23
CA ILE A 335 -3.38 -4.20 23.03
C ILE A 335 -4.61 -4.35 23.93
N ALA A 336 -5.09 -3.27 24.57
CA ALA A 336 -6.29 -3.31 25.40
C ALA A 336 -7.54 -3.68 24.57
N PHE A 337 -7.70 -3.11 23.37
CA PHE A 337 -8.77 -3.48 22.46
C PHE A 337 -8.66 -4.94 22.02
N HIS A 338 -7.46 -5.39 21.66
CA HIS A 338 -7.21 -6.78 21.29
C HIS A 338 -7.59 -7.76 22.40
N GLU A 339 -7.17 -7.50 23.64
CA GLU A 339 -7.53 -8.34 24.78
C GLU A 339 -9.04 -8.36 25.07
N MET A 340 -9.74 -7.23 24.88
CA MET A 340 -11.20 -7.17 25.03
C MET A 340 -11.91 -7.95 23.93
N ILE A 341 -11.45 -7.83 22.68
CA ILE A 341 -12.12 -8.38 21.51
C ILE A 341 -11.82 -9.88 21.38
N PHE A 342 -10.56 -10.26 21.36
CA PHE A 342 -10.12 -11.63 21.10
C PHE A 342 -9.85 -12.43 22.38
N GLY A 343 -9.33 -11.79 23.42
CA GLY A 343 -9.12 -12.43 24.71
C GLY A 343 -10.43 -12.68 25.46
N ASP A 344 -11.21 -11.61 25.65
CA ASP A 344 -12.46 -11.65 26.42
C ASP A 344 -13.69 -11.98 25.54
N ARG A 345 -13.53 -12.16 24.21
CA ARG A 345 -14.58 -12.46 23.22
C ARG A 345 -15.74 -11.48 23.29
N LYS A 346 -15.45 -10.20 23.05
CA LYS A 346 -16.43 -9.11 23.08
C LYS A 346 -16.32 -8.23 21.84
N ARG A 347 -17.42 -7.54 21.51
CA ARG A 347 -17.42 -6.51 20.47
C ARG A 347 -17.84 -5.17 21.04
N VAL A 348 -17.45 -4.09 20.38
CA VAL A 348 -17.93 -2.74 20.71
C VAL A 348 -19.44 -2.66 20.47
N SER A 349 -20.19 -2.21 21.48
CA SER A 349 -21.65 -2.04 21.41
C SER A 349 -22.08 -0.59 21.48
N ASP A 350 -21.24 0.33 22.01
CA ASP A 350 -21.52 1.77 22.13
C ASP A 350 -20.24 2.57 21.81
N TYR A 351 -20.09 2.97 20.55
CA TYR A 351 -18.95 3.79 20.11
C TYR A 351 -18.96 5.20 20.72
N ALA A 352 -20.14 5.79 20.92
CA ALA A 352 -20.27 7.12 21.51
C ALA A 352 -19.86 7.12 23.00
N GLY A 353 -20.28 6.10 23.75
CA GLY A 353 -19.87 5.88 25.13
C GLY A 353 -18.37 5.64 25.24
N LEU A 354 -17.85 4.79 24.36
CA LEU A 354 -16.43 4.45 24.28
C LEU A 354 -15.59 5.69 24.01
N LYS A 355 -15.99 6.54 23.03
CA LYS A 355 -15.32 7.80 22.72
C LYS A 355 -15.26 8.73 23.95
N ARG A 356 -16.38 8.85 24.68
CA ARG A 356 -16.40 9.63 25.92
C ARG A 356 -15.45 9.08 26.98
N ALA A 357 -15.39 7.75 27.13
CA ALA A 357 -14.56 7.08 28.14
C ALA A 357 -13.06 7.29 27.91
N ILE A 358 -12.60 7.24 26.64
CA ILE A 358 -11.19 7.44 26.29
C ILE A 358 -10.81 8.93 26.14
N THR A 359 -11.78 9.86 26.20
CA THR A 359 -11.49 11.29 26.09
C THR A 359 -10.64 11.77 27.25
N GLY A 360 -9.41 12.25 26.97
CA GLY A 360 -8.46 12.70 27.97
C GLY A 360 -7.87 11.57 28.83
N VAL A 361 -7.86 10.34 28.33
CA VAL A 361 -7.39 9.13 29.06
C VAL A 361 -5.95 9.25 29.55
N THR A 362 -5.10 10.04 28.88
CA THR A 362 -3.71 10.25 29.29
C THR A 362 -3.53 10.73 30.72
N LYS A 363 -4.52 11.42 31.29
CA LYS A 363 -4.49 11.84 32.70
C LYS A 363 -4.62 10.69 33.70
N ARG A 364 -5.07 9.52 33.24
CA ARG A 364 -5.26 8.31 34.04
C ARG A 364 -4.17 7.25 33.81
N LEU A 365 -3.32 7.48 32.82
CA LEU A 365 -2.23 6.58 32.48
C LEU A 365 -0.93 6.98 33.15
N ILE A 366 -0.09 6.00 33.42
CA ILE A 366 1.30 6.23 33.80
C ILE A 366 2.01 6.80 32.57
N THR A 367 2.59 8.00 32.68
CA THR A 367 3.33 8.68 31.59
C THR A 367 4.78 8.97 31.97
N SER A 368 5.21 8.60 33.19
CA SER A 368 6.59 8.69 33.65
C SER A 368 7.49 7.66 32.96
N ARG A 369 8.80 7.67 33.28
CA ARG A 369 9.77 6.68 32.75
C ARG A 369 9.33 5.23 32.99
N SER A 370 8.60 4.95 34.07
CA SER A 370 8.07 3.61 34.36
C SER A 370 6.95 3.16 33.41
N ALA A 371 6.41 4.05 32.57
CA ALA A 371 5.38 3.67 31.57
C ALA A 371 5.88 2.62 30.56
N GLY A 372 7.19 2.58 30.30
CA GLY A 372 7.81 1.64 29.37
C GLY A 372 8.13 0.27 29.98
N SER A 373 8.15 0.15 31.32
CA SER A 373 8.39 -1.13 31.98
C SER A 373 7.23 -2.11 31.76
N VAL A 374 7.48 -3.40 31.85
CA VAL A 374 6.48 -4.47 31.74
C VAL A 374 5.27 -4.19 32.64
N ASP A 375 5.52 -3.87 33.93
CA ASP A 375 4.46 -3.57 34.89
C ASP A 375 3.72 -2.28 34.58
N GLY A 376 4.43 -1.24 34.17
CA GLY A 376 3.83 0.04 33.78
C GLY A 376 2.90 -0.10 32.58
N ARG A 377 3.33 -0.86 31.57
CA ARG A 377 2.52 -1.19 30.40
C ARG A 377 1.29 -2.00 30.76
N ARG A 378 1.45 -3.06 31.59
CA ARG A 378 0.32 -3.88 32.04
C ARG A 378 -0.72 -3.02 32.77
N ARG A 379 -0.29 -2.17 33.71
CA ARG A 379 -1.21 -1.25 34.43
C ARG A 379 -1.94 -0.31 33.48
N ASN A 380 -1.26 0.22 32.47
CA ASN A 380 -1.88 1.10 31.49
C ASN A 380 -2.91 0.35 30.62
N ILE A 381 -2.60 -0.89 30.19
CA ILE A 381 -3.54 -1.75 29.47
C ILE A 381 -4.78 -2.02 30.33
N ASP A 382 -4.59 -2.44 31.60
CA ASP A 382 -5.68 -2.74 32.52
C ASP A 382 -6.53 -1.50 32.85
N THR A 383 -5.90 -0.32 32.95
CA THR A 383 -6.60 0.95 33.13
C THR A 383 -7.52 1.23 31.93
N ILE A 384 -7.03 1.07 30.71
CA ILE A 384 -7.85 1.26 29.51
C ILE A 384 -8.98 0.23 29.47
N LYS A 385 -8.69 -1.07 29.67
CA LYS A 385 -9.70 -2.13 29.72
C LYS A 385 -10.80 -1.81 30.73
N GLY A 386 -10.45 -1.40 31.94
CA GLY A 386 -11.40 -1.01 32.96
C GLY A 386 -12.33 0.13 32.56
N LEU A 387 -11.79 1.13 31.84
CA LEU A 387 -12.56 2.27 31.36
C LEU A 387 -13.53 1.92 30.23
N ILE A 388 -13.13 1.00 29.34
CA ILE A 388 -13.90 0.73 28.12
C ILE A 388 -14.84 -0.47 28.25
N SER A 389 -14.65 -1.33 29.24
CA SER A 389 -15.32 -2.65 29.36
C SER A 389 -16.84 -2.58 29.30
N GLN A 390 -17.46 -1.55 29.87
CA GLN A 390 -18.92 -1.37 29.90
C GLN A 390 -19.55 -1.08 28.52
N PHE A 391 -18.73 -0.73 27.52
CA PHE A 391 -19.18 -0.42 26.15
C PHE A 391 -18.95 -1.62 25.20
N PHE A 392 -18.65 -2.78 25.77
CA PHE A 392 -18.49 -4.02 25.04
C PHE A 392 -19.51 -5.05 25.47
N THR A 393 -19.99 -5.85 24.53
CA THR A 393 -20.91 -6.97 24.77
C THR A 393 -20.30 -8.28 24.28
N PRO A 394 -20.63 -9.43 24.88
CA PRO A 394 -20.16 -10.73 24.42
C PRO A 394 -20.49 -10.95 22.93
N ALA A 395 -19.54 -11.43 22.15
CA ALA A 395 -19.70 -11.78 20.74
C ALA A 395 -18.62 -12.74 20.28
N ASP A 396 -18.93 -13.56 19.28
CA ASP A 396 -17.97 -14.44 18.61
C ASP A 396 -17.45 -13.72 17.35
N VAL A 397 -16.48 -12.84 17.55
CA VAL A 397 -15.93 -11.95 16.50
C VAL A 397 -15.07 -12.72 15.48
N GLU A 398 -14.53 -13.88 15.85
CA GLU A 398 -13.67 -14.68 14.96
C GLU A 398 -14.38 -15.06 13.65
N LYS A 399 -15.68 -15.37 13.69
CA LYS A 399 -16.45 -15.69 12.48
C LYS A 399 -16.68 -14.51 11.54
N GLU A 400 -16.70 -13.30 12.08
CA GLU A 400 -16.92 -12.08 11.29
C GLU A 400 -15.64 -11.64 10.56
N ILE A 401 -14.47 -11.93 11.12
CA ILE A 401 -13.17 -11.45 10.62
C ILE A 401 -12.64 -12.30 9.48
N TYR A 402 -12.74 -13.63 9.63
CA TYR A 402 -12.12 -14.53 8.64
C TYR A 402 -12.90 -14.68 7.32
N GLY A 403 -13.97 -13.90 7.11
CA GLY A 403 -14.78 -13.91 5.91
C GLY A 403 -14.69 -12.66 5.03
N ASN A 404 -14.33 -11.51 5.58
CA ASN A 404 -14.38 -10.22 4.85
C ASN A 404 -13.10 -9.41 5.03
N PRO A 405 -12.56 -8.76 3.97
CA PRO A 405 -11.41 -7.89 4.09
C PRO A 405 -11.68 -6.70 5.03
N ALA A 406 -10.72 -6.38 5.89
CA ALA A 406 -10.79 -5.23 6.76
C ALA A 406 -10.84 -3.92 5.93
N THR A 407 -11.36 -2.85 6.51
CA THR A 407 -11.47 -1.53 5.85
C THR A 407 -10.13 -1.02 5.34
N THR A 408 -9.03 -1.28 6.08
CA THR A 408 -7.67 -0.96 5.66
C THR A 408 -7.23 -1.73 4.42
N ASP A 409 -7.67 -2.98 4.24
CA ASP A 409 -7.38 -3.76 3.04
C ASP A 409 -8.12 -3.21 1.82
N ILE A 410 -9.35 -2.73 2.01
CA ILE A 410 -10.13 -2.07 0.95
C ILE A 410 -9.42 -0.78 0.51
N ASP A 411 -8.92 0.04 1.44
CA ASP A 411 -8.11 1.23 1.14
C ASP A 411 -6.86 0.87 0.31
N VAL A 412 -6.15 -0.18 0.72
CA VAL A 412 -4.97 -0.70 0.00
C VAL A 412 -5.33 -1.16 -1.41
N MET A 413 -6.41 -1.93 -1.56
CA MET A 413 -6.85 -2.40 -2.87
C MET A 413 -7.28 -1.26 -3.79
N ILE A 414 -7.98 -0.24 -3.27
CA ILE A 414 -8.38 0.95 -4.03
C ILE A 414 -7.14 1.74 -4.47
N ARG A 415 -6.15 1.94 -3.61
CA ARG A 415 -4.87 2.60 -3.97
C ARG A 415 -4.12 1.82 -5.06
N ARG A 416 -4.06 0.50 -4.95
CA ARG A 416 -3.45 -0.37 -5.94
C ARG A 416 -4.11 -0.25 -7.31
N SER A 417 -5.43 0.00 -7.36
CA SER A 417 -6.17 0.22 -8.61
C SER A 417 -5.69 1.43 -9.41
N GLU A 418 -4.93 2.35 -8.82
CA GLU A 418 -4.36 3.51 -9.53
C GLU A 418 -3.13 3.17 -10.37
N VAL A 419 -2.47 2.07 -10.06
CA VAL A 419 -1.20 1.64 -10.71
C VAL A 419 -1.45 0.45 -11.62
N GLU A 420 -2.18 -0.55 -11.14
CA GLU A 420 -2.47 -1.78 -11.88
C GLU A 420 -3.79 -1.66 -12.66
N LEU A 421 -3.92 -0.64 -13.49
CA LEU A 421 -5.17 -0.29 -14.19
C LEU A 421 -5.77 -1.46 -14.97
N ALA A 422 -4.95 -2.32 -15.56
CA ALA A 422 -5.42 -3.47 -16.32
C ALA A 422 -6.11 -4.55 -15.46
N ASN A 423 -5.79 -4.62 -14.18
CA ASN A 423 -6.29 -5.64 -13.26
C ASN A 423 -7.50 -5.15 -12.43
N TYR A 424 -7.85 -3.87 -12.54
CA TYR A 424 -8.91 -3.28 -11.73
C TYR A 424 -9.95 -2.56 -12.57
N GLU A 425 -11.19 -2.56 -12.08
CA GLU A 425 -12.29 -1.78 -12.62
C GLU A 425 -13.09 -1.16 -11.49
N LEU A 426 -13.56 0.08 -11.68
CA LEU A 426 -14.33 0.84 -10.70
C LEU A 426 -15.70 1.19 -11.29
N LYS A 427 -16.76 0.93 -10.54
CA LYS A 427 -18.14 1.31 -10.88
C LYS A 427 -18.80 1.97 -9.68
N GLN A 428 -19.44 3.11 -9.90
CA GLN A 428 -20.12 3.83 -8.83
C GLN A 428 -21.36 3.11 -8.27
N GLY A 429 -21.95 2.21 -9.06
CA GLY A 429 -23.17 1.45 -8.74
C GLY A 429 -23.95 1.14 -10.00
N VAL A 430 -25.24 0.85 -9.84
CA VAL A 430 -26.18 0.50 -10.95
C VAL A 430 -27.11 1.64 -11.34
N LEU A 431 -27.14 2.77 -10.61
CA LEU A 431 -28.05 3.86 -10.90
C LEU A 431 -27.42 4.94 -11.78
N HIS A 432 -28.15 5.41 -12.79
CA HIS A 432 -27.74 6.58 -13.56
C HIS A 432 -27.54 7.81 -12.68
N LEU A 433 -26.58 8.67 -13.01
CA LEU A 433 -26.30 9.93 -12.31
C LEU A 433 -27.25 11.07 -12.75
N SER A 434 -28.47 10.72 -13.12
CA SER A 434 -29.57 11.63 -13.42
C SER A 434 -30.45 11.84 -12.18
N ALA A 435 -31.24 12.89 -12.16
CA ALA A 435 -32.19 13.14 -11.08
C ALA A 435 -33.23 12.00 -10.91
N ALA A 436 -33.56 11.28 -11.99
CA ALA A 436 -34.50 10.18 -11.94
C ALA A 436 -33.96 8.90 -11.30
N ARG A 437 -32.63 8.77 -11.13
CA ARG A 437 -31.96 7.63 -10.48
C ARG A 437 -32.46 6.26 -10.97
N THR A 438 -32.67 6.12 -12.29
CA THR A 438 -33.10 4.84 -12.90
C THR A 438 -31.95 3.85 -12.97
N VAL A 439 -32.24 2.56 -12.98
CA VAL A 439 -31.24 1.50 -13.10
C VAL A 439 -30.66 1.51 -14.53
N ASP A 440 -29.34 1.46 -14.64
CA ASP A 440 -28.58 1.20 -15.87
C ASP A 440 -28.42 -0.32 -16.05
N ASP A 441 -29.34 -0.97 -16.75
CA ASP A 441 -29.22 -2.41 -16.99
C ASP A 441 -27.97 -2.79 -17.80
N GLY A 442 -27.44 -1.88 -18.62
CA GLY A 442 -26.21 -2.10 -19.40
C GLY A 442 -24.93 -2.14 -18.57
N ILE A 443 -24.97 -1.73 -17.31
CA ILE A 443 -23.78 -1.77 -16.45
C ILE A 443 -23.33 -3.20 -16.13
N PHE A 444 -24.31 -4.12 -16.02
CA PHE A 444 -24.03 -5.53 -15.73
C PHE A 444 -23.25 -6.19 -16.87
N ASP A 445 -23.66 -5.95 -18.11
CA ASP A 445 -23.00 -6.50 -19.30
C ASP A 445 -21.56 -5.93 -19.41
N LYS A 446 -21.38 -4.62 -19.18
CA LYS A 446 -20.07 -3.98 -19.16
C LYS A 446 -19.14 -4.60 -18.09
N VAL A 447 -19.67 -4.92 -16.92
CA VAL A 447 -18.90 -5.56 -15.86
C VAL A 447 -18.53 -7.00 -16.24
N ILE A 448 -19.44 -7.76 -16.84
CA ILE A 448 -19.19 -9.13 -17.32
C ILE A 448 -18.11 -9.14 -18.41
N ASP A 449 -18.17 -8.22 -19.39
CA ASP A 449 -17.15 -8.05 -20.42
C ASP A 449 -15.77 -7.69 -19.80
N THR A 450 -15.80 -6.85 -18.77
CA THR A 450 -14.57 -6.47 -18.05
C THR A 450 -13.99 -7.63 -17.24
N ILE A 451 -14.81 -8.45 -16.60
CA ILE A 451 -14.36 -9.66 -15.91
C ILE A 451 -13.62 -10.59 -16.90
N CYS A 452 -14.24 -10.82 -18.08
CA CYS A 452 -13.60 -11.59 -19.15
C CYS A 452 -12.27 -10.96 -19.60
N ALA A 453 -12.23 -9.64 -19.77
CA ALA A 453 -11.05 -8.93 -20.24
C ALA A 453 -9.90 -8.97 -19.21
N ILE A 454 -10.20 -8.87 -17.93
CA ILE A 454 -9.23 -9.00 -16.83
C ILE A 454 -8.66 -10.43 -16.81
N ALA A 455 -9.52 -11.45 -16.89
CA ALA A 455 -9.09 -12.86 -16.91
C ALA A 455 -8.16 -13.16 -18.09
N ASN A 456 -8.37 -12.49 -19.23
CA ASN A 456 -7.59 -12.63 -20.46
C ASN A 456 -6.25 -11.85 -20.44
N ALA A 457 -5.87 -11.23 -19.33
CA ALA A 457 -4.56 -10.57 -19.20
C ALA A 457 -3.39 -11.57 -19.27
N GLY A 458 -3.61 -12.83 -18.86
CA GLY A 458 -2.67 -13.94 -18.94
C GLY A 458 -2.76 -14.90 -17.75
N PRO A 459 -2.04 -16.05 -17.80
CA PRO A 459 -2.02 -17.01 -16.72
C PRO A 459 -1.44 -16.39 -15.44
N GLY A 460 -1.99 -16.79 -14.27
CA GLY A 460 -1.57 -16.26 -12.97
C GLY A 460 -2.00 -14.82 -12.67
N ARG A 461 -2.68 -14.14 -13.58
CA ARG A 461 -3.20 -12.78 -13.35
C ARG A 461 -4.51 -12.84 -12.59
N VAL A 462 -4.58 -12.06 -11.51
CA VAL A 462 -5.79 -11.86 -10.72
C VAL A 462 -6.25 -10.42 -10.86
N GLY A 463 -7.56 -10.17 -10.72
CA GLY A 463 -8.06 -8.80 -10.75
C GLY A 463 -9.30 -8.62 -9.89
N LYS A 464 -9.81 -7.39 -9.85
CA LYS A 464 -10.97 -7.02 -9.03
C LYS A 464 -11.83 -5.98 -9.71
N VAL A 465 -13.16 -6.12 -9.54
CA VAL A 465 -14.11 -5.07 -9.89
C VAL A 465 -14.74 -4.55 -8.60
N PHE A 466 -14.64 -3.25 -8.38
CA PHE A 466 -15.26 -2.57 -7.24
C PHE A 466 -16.57 -1.92 -7.66
N ILE A 467 -17.64 -2.21 -6.93
CA ILE A 467 -18.93 -1.54 -7.07
C ILE A 467 -19.15 -0.66 -5.82
N GLY A 468 -19.43 0.60 -6.03
CA GLY A 468 -19.48 1.62 -4.99
C GLY A 468 -18.25 2.51 -4.93
N VAL A 469 -17.40 2.49 -5.98
CA VAL A 469 -16.18 3.31 -6.09
C VAL A 469 -16.18 4.04 -7.42
N THR A 470 -15.72 5.30 -7.43
CA THR A 470 -15.53 6.10 -8.65
C THR A 470 -14.16 6.76 -8.68
N ASP A 471 -13.64 6.98 -9.87
CA ASP A 471 -12.36 7.66 -10.13
C ASP A 471 -12.54 9.13 -10.57
N LYS A 472 -13.79 9.61 -10.67
CA LYS A 472 -14.11 10.95 -11.16
C LYS A 472 -14.63 11.83 -10.04
N ASP A 473 -13.97 12.97 -9.80
CA ASP A 473 -14.38 13.99 -8.84
C ASP A 473 -15.83 14.45 -9.12
N ALA A 474 -16.17 14.72 -10.39
CA ALA A 474 -17.51 15.15 -10.80
C ALA A 474 -18.60 14.12 -10.49
N ASP A 475 -18.30 12.81 -10.63
CA ASP A 475 -19.26 11.76 -10.29
C ASP A 475 -19.46 11.67 -8.78
N ALA A 476 -18.40 11.79 -7.99
CA ALA A 476 -18.47 11.79 -6.53
C ALA A 476 -19.29 13.00 -6.00
N GLU A 477 -19.02 14.20 -6.51
CA GLU A 477 -19.78 15.41 -6.17
C GLU A 477 -21.26 15.29 -6.58
N ARG A 478 -21.51 14.75 -7.77
CA ARG A 478 -22.86 14.54 -8.26
C ARG A 478 -23.64 13.55 -7.40
N ILE A 479 -23.01 12.45 -6.99
CA ILE A 479 -23.60 11.44 -6.10
C ILE A 479 -23.86 12.04 -4.72
N ALA A 480 -22.91 12.79 -4.16
CA ALA A 480 -23.08 13.46 -2.87
C ALA A 480 -24.32 14.38 -2.88
N ALA A 481 -24.50 15.15 -3.95
CA ALA A 481 -25.64 16.05 -4.10
C ALA A 481 -26.99 15.31 -4.27
N LEU A 482 -27.02 14.24 -5.07
CA LEU A 482 -28.22 13.47 -5.38
C LEU A 482 -28.67 12.59 -4.21
N ASP A 483 -27.73 11.85 -3.60
CA ASP A 483 -28.03 10.80 -2.63
C ASP A 483 -27.78 11.25 -1.18
N LYS A 484 -27.32 12.49 -0.99
CA LYS A 484 -27.05 13.12 0.33
C LYS A 484 -26.12 12.29 1.19
N ILE A 485 -25.08 11.74 0.59
CA ILE A 485 -24.01 11.02 1.27
C ILE A 485 -22.73 11.85 1.28
N GLU A 486 -21.78 11.50 2.15
CA GLU A 486 -20.43 12.03 2.16
C GLU A 486 -19.47 10.99 1.53
N PRO A 487 -19.01 11.17 0.27
CA PRO A 487 -18.06 10.28 -0.37
C PRO A 487 -16.72 10.28 0.38
N ARG A 488 -16.16 9.08 0.62
CA ARG A 488 -14.87 8.97 1.27
C ARG A 488 -13.75 8.93 0.23
N ARG A 489 -12.83 9.88 0.32
CA ARG A 489 -11.66 9.93 -0.57
C ARG A 489 -10.60 8.93 -0.14
N VAL A 490 -10.12 8.12 -1.09
CA VAL A 490 -8.99 7.20 -0.94
C VAL A 490 -8.01 7.48 -2.08
N ALA A 491 -6.92 8.16 -1.80
CA ALA A 491 -5.97 8.71 -2.79
C ALA A 491 -6.70 9.55 -3.87
N ARG A 492 -6.74 9.11 -5.13
CA ARG A 492 -7.45 9.79 -6.23
C ARG A 492 -8.85 9.24 -6.49
N ARG A 493 -9.29 8.25 -5.72
CA ARG A 493 -10.59 7.58 -5.87
C ARG A 493 -11.55 8.02 -4.78
N TYR A 494 -12.84 7.76 -5.00
CA TYR A 494 -13.89 8.04 -4.03
C TYR A 494 -14.74 6.82 -3.80
N VAL A 495 -14.89 6.41 -2.54
CA VAL A 495 -15.88 5.42 -2.15
C VAL A 495 -17.20 6.15 -1.93
N VAL A 496 -18.15 5.87 -2.79
CA VAL A 496 -19.51 6.42 -2.75
C VAL A 496 -20.51 5.41 -2.19
N GLY A 497 -20.12 4.14 -2.13
CA GLY A 497 -20.87 3.04 -1.57
C GLY A 497 -22.09 2.62 -2.36
N VAL A 498 -22.61 1.43 -2.03
CA VAL A 498 -23.80 0.84 -2.65
C VAL A 498 -25.04 0.87 -1.76
N ARG A 499 -24.87 1.13 -0.44
CA ARG A 499 -26.02 1.22 0.50
C ARG A 499 -27.03 2.28 0.10
N ARG A 500 -26.57 3.43 -0.41
CA ARG A 500 -27.41 4.51 -0.94
C ARG A 500 -28.33 4.01 -2.06
N GLU A 501 -27.84 3.13 -2.92
CA GLU A 501 -28.63 2.57 -4.03
C GLU A 501 -29.66 1.56 -3.54
N ALA A 502 -29.28 0.67 -2.62
CA ALA A 502 -30.21 -0.25 -2.00
C ALA A 502 -31.36 0.48 -1.29
N GLN A 503 -31.07 1.57 -0.58
CA GLN A 503 -32.08 2.42 0.06
C GLN A 503 -33.01 3.08 -0.96
N LEU A 504 -32.46 3.65 -2.04
CA LEU A 504 -33.27 4.28 -3.11
C LEU A 504 -34.16 3.26 -3.81
N LEU A 505 -33.66 2.05 -4.04
CA LEU A 505 -34.40 0.95 -4.65
C LEU A 505 -35.37 0.27 -3.67
N LYS A 506 -35.31 0.61 -2.38
CA LYS A 506 -36.12 -0.01 -1.30
C LYS A 506 -35.95 -1.53 -1.22
N ILE A 507 -34.72 -2.01 -1.37
CA ILE A 507 -34.34 -3.42 -1.26
C ILE A 507 -33.27 -3.61 -0.18
N SER A 508 -33.14 -4.83 0.32
CA SER A 508 -32.06 -5.21 1.24
C SER A 508 -30.71 -5.24 0.52
N MET A 509 -29.60 -5.20 1.28
CA MET A 509 -28.27 -5.37 0.71
C MET A 509 -28.06 -6.77 0.15
N GLU A 510 -28.70 -7.78 0.72
CA GLU A 510 -28.69 -9.15 0.21
C GLU A 510 -29.35 -9.23 -1.16
N GLU A 511 -30.52 -8.61 -1.34
CA GLU A 511 -31.21 -8.51 -2.62
C GLU A 511 -30.40 -7.71 -3.65
N TYR A 512 -29.71 -6.64 -3.21
CA TYR A 512 -28.86 -5.86 -4.10
C TYR A 512 -27.65 -6.69 -4.58
N LEU A 513 -26.98 -7.42 -3.69
CA LEU A 513 -25.90 -8.35 -4.03
C LEU A 513 -26.41 -9.50 -4.90
N GLY A 514 -27.60 -10.01 -4.61
CA GLY A 514 -28.29 -11.04 -5.39
C GLY A 514 -28.47 -10.64 -6.84
N LYS A 515 -28.79 -9.38 -7.15
CA LYS A 515 -28.89 -8.88 -8.54
C LYS A 515 -27.57 -9.06 -9.32
N TRP A 516 -26.43 -8.78 -8.71
CA TRP A 516 -25.12 -8.98 -9.33
C TRP A 516 -24.85 -10.46 -9.57
N ARG A 517 -25.06 -11.31 -8.56
CA ARG A 517 -24.91 -12.77 -8.69
C ARG A 517 -25.81 -13.35 -9.77
N ASP A 518 -27.06 -12.96 -9.80
CA ASP A 518 -28.03 -13.43 -10.80
C ASP A 518 -27.65 -13.04 -12.22
N LYS A 519 -27.22 -11.79 -12.43
CA LYS A 519 -26.81 -11.32 -13.75
C LYS A 519 -25.56 -12.05 -14.26
N ILE A 520 -24.56 -12.28 -13.39
CA ILE A 520 -23.35 -13.04 -13.74
C ILE A 520 -23.71 -14.52 -14.00
N ALA A 521 -24.53 -15.14 -13.14
CA ALA A 521 -24.97 -16.54 -13.32
C ALA A 521 -25.68 -16.78 -14.63
N LYS A 522 -26.57 -15.83 -15.05
CA LYS A 522 -27.33 -15.90 -16.29
C LYS A 522 -26.56 -15.43 -17.53
N SER A 523 -25.32 -14.90 -17.33
CA SER A 523 -24.49 -14.41 -18.43
C SER A 523 -23.94 -15.55 -19.29
N LYS A 524 -23.40 -15.18 -20.45
CA LYS A 524 -22.69 -16.10 -21.36
C LYS A 524 -21.18 -16.17 -21.03
N LEU A 525 -20.77 -15.77 -19.84
CA LEU A 525 -19.37 -15.89 -19.40
C LEU A 525 -18.96 -17.37 -19.37
N SER A 526 -17.81 -17.70 -19.95
CA SER A 526 -17.36 -19.09 -20.06
C SER A 526 -16.95 -19.69 -18.72
N SER A 527 -17.14 -21.00 -18.56
CA SER A 527 -16.59 -21.78 -17.46
C SER A 527 -15.08 -22.05 -17.67
N PRO A 528 -14.25 -22.15 -16.61
CA PRO A 528 -14.62 -22.13 -15.20
C PRO A 528 -14.74 -20.71 -14.62
N LEU A 529 -14.39 -19.64 -15.37
CA LEU A 529 -14.34 -18.27 -14.87
C LEU A 529 -15.65 -17.82 -14.21
N LYS A 530 -16.81 -18.19 -14.79
CA LYS A 530 -18.11 -17.82 -14.25
C LYS A 530 -18.35 -18.36 -12.84
N GLU A 531 -18.10 -19.64 -12.64
CA GLU A 531 -18.24 -20.31 -11.36
C GLU A 531 -17.25 -19.75 -10.34
N ASP A 532 -16.01 -19.55 -10.74
CA ASP A 532 -14.96 -18.98 -9.89
C ASP A 532 -15.32 -17.58 -9.42
N VAL A 533 -15.83 -16.73 -10.31
CA VAL A 533 -16.26 -15.37 -9.95
C VAL A 533 -17.46 -15.39 -9.03
N LEU A 534 -18.47 -16.23 -9.28
CA LEU A 534 -19.65 -16.34 -8.44
C LEU A 534 -19.34 -16.80 -7.01
N ALA A 535 -18.30 -17.61 -6.82
CA ALA A 535 -17.81 -18.03 -5.51
C ALA A 535 -17.07 -16.90 -4.75
N HIS A 536 -16.65 -15.85 -5.44
CA HIS A 536 -15.78 -14.79 -4.89
C HIS A 536 -16.34 -13.38 -5.07
N ILE A 537 -17.67 -13.22 -4.91
CA ILE A 537 -18.35 -11.92 -4.85
C ILE A 537 -18.65 -11.61 -3.40
N ASP A 538 -18.03 -10.55 -2.86
CA ASP A 538 -18.12 -10.20 -1.45
C ASP A 538 -18.74 -8.81 -1.28
N PHE A 539 -19.66 -8.68 -0.32
CA PHE A 539 -20.10 -7.39 0.20
C PHE A 539 -19.25 -7.05 1.44
N ASN A 540 -18.68 -5.86 1.43
CA ASN A 540 -17.81 -5.40 2.49
C ASN A 540 -18.35 -4.12 3.10
N GLU A 541 -18.42 -4.09 4.43
CA GLU A 541 -18.75 -2.87 5.15
C GLU A 541 -17.58 -1.90 5.08
N TYR A 542 -17.85 -0.66 4.71
CA TYR A 542 -16.84 0.37 4.57
C TYR A 542 -17.39 1.71 5.07
N TYR A 543 -17.12 2.05 6.31
CA TYR A 543 -17.58 3.29 6.98
C TYR A 543 -19.07 3.62 6.75
N GLY A 544 -19.94 2.63 6.77
CA GLY A 544 -21.38 2.77 6.53
C GLY A 544 -21.80 2.92 5.06
N LEU A 545 -20.86 2.97 4.12
CA LEU A 545 -21.13 3.14 2.68
C LEU A 545 -21.40 1.80 1.97
N GLY A 546 -20.66 0.75 2.36
CA GLY A 546 -20.72 -0.58 1.76
C GLY A 546 -20.10 -0.63 0.34
N VAL A 547 -19.26 -1.63 0.08
CA VAL A 547 -18.61 -1.86 -1.21
C VAL A 547 -18.76 -3.32 -1.60
N ILE A 548 -19.12 -3.60 -2.88
CA ILE A 548 -19.06 -4.95 -3.41
C ILE A 548 -17.73 -5.11 -4.15
N ILE A 549 -17.04 -6.20 -3.85
CA ILE A 549 -15.80 -6.60 -4.51
C ILE A 549 -16.06 -7.90 -5.27
N ILE A 550 -15.91 -7.85 -6.58
CA ILE A 550 -15.95 -9.03 -7.44
C ILE A 550 -14.51 -9.42 -7.74
N ASN A 551 -14.05 -10.52 -7.18
CA ASN A 551 -12.72 -11.03 -7.44
C ASN A 551 -12.72 -11.83 -8.75
N VAL A 552 -11.72 -11.56 -9.59
CA VAL A 552 -11.47 -12.28 -10.85
C VAL A 552 -10.25 -13.16 -10.66
N PRO A 553 -10.43 -14.45 -10.38
CA PRO A 553 -9.32 -15.37 -10.14
C PRO A 553 -8.48 -15.62 -11.40
N ALA A 554 -7.22 -16.01 -11.18
CA ALA A 554 -6.34 -16.41 -12.27
C ALA A 554 -6.90 -17.60 -13.04
N GLN A 555 -6.84 -17.54 -14.37
CA GLN A 555 -7.30 -18.60 -15.24
C GLN A 555 -6.14 -19.33 -15.90
N THR A 556 -6.34 -20.60 -16.25
CA THR A 556 -5.37 -21.42 -17.01
C THR A 556 -5.65 -21.41 -18.51
N GLN A 557 -6.77 -20.85 -18.92
CA GLN A 557 -7.19 -20.75 -20.30
C GLN A 557 -7.89 -19.42 -20.59
N ALA A 558 -7.93 -19.01 -21.85
CA ALA A 558 -8.64 -17.81 -22.25
C ALA A 558 -10.14 -17.95 -22.05
N SER A 559 -10.79 -16.87 -21.65
CA SER A 559 -12.21 -16.80 -21.33
C SER A 559 -12.98 -16.02 -22.41
N THR A 560 -14.29 -16.31 -22.53
CA THR A 560 -15.19 -15.66 -23.49
C THR A 560 -16.51 -15.24 -22.84
N VAL A 561 -17.22 -14.33 -23.50
CA VAL A 561 -18.63 -14.03 -23.23
C VAL A 561 -19.42 -14.42 -24.48
N GLY A 562 -20.03 -15.61 -24.48
CA GLY A 562 -20.55 -16.24 -25.69
C GLY A 562 -19.43 -16.48 -26.71
N ASP A 563 -19.62 -15.95 -27.93
CA ASP A 563 -18.61 -16.05 -29.01
C ASP A 563 -17.61 -14.89 -29.02
N SER A 564 -17.69 -13.99 -28.04
CA SER A 564 -16.86 -12.79 -27.97
C SER A 564 -15.73 -12.94 -26.96
N MET A 565 -14.56 -12.46 -27.32
CA MET A 565 -13.39 -12.42 -26.45
C MET A 565 -13.01 -10.96 -26.17
N TYR A 566 -12.77 -10.65 -24.90
CA TYR A 566 -12.42 -9.30 -24.46
C TYR A 566 -11.02 -9.29 -23.86
N TRP A 567 -10.33 -8.15 -23.94
CA TRP A 567 -9.02 -7.93 -23.37
C TRP A 567 -8.90 -6.51 -22.81
N ARG A 568 -7.91 -6.29 -21.95
CA ARG A 568 -7.64 -4.96 -21.39
C ARG A 568 -6.59 -4.23 -22.22
N ASN A 569 -6.97 -3.05 -22.72
CA ASN A 569 -6.05 -2.08 -23.29
C ASN A 569 -5.85 -0.98 -22.26
N VAL A 570 -4.80 -1.11 -21.45
CA VAL A 570 -4.56 -0.30 -20.24
C VAL A 570 -5.73 -0.43 -19.25
N ASP A 571 -6.64 0.54 -19.23
CA ASP A 571 -7.84 0.60 -18.38
C ASP A 571 -9.15 0.33 -19.14
N GLN A 572 -9.09 0.15 -20.45
CA GLN A 572 -10.27 -0.03 -21.29
C GLN A 572 -10.54 -1.49 -21.63
N THR A 573 -11.79 -1.91 -21.46
CA THR A 573 -12.27 -3.21 -21.95
C THR A 573 -12.52 -3.14 -23.46
N THR A 574 -11.81 -3.95 -24.22
CA THR A 574 -11.83 -3.93 -25.69
C THR A 574 -12.20 -5.30 -26.23
N LEU A 575 -13.11 -5.32 -27.21
CA LEU A 575 -13.51 -6.53 -27.93
C LEU A 575 -12.40 -6.93 -28.90
N ALA A 576 -12.04 -8.21 -28.95
CA ALA A 576 -11.16 -8.76 -29.97
C ALA A 576 -11.92 -8.87 -31.30
N THR A 577 -11.73 -7.90 -32.20
CA THR A 577 -12.47 -7.78 -33.47
C THR A 577 -11.88 -8.62 -34.59
N SER A 578 -10.76 -9.31 -34.40
CA SER A 578 -10.13 -10.16 -35.42
C SER A 578 -9.68 -11.49 -34.84
N MET A 579 -9.65 -12.52 -35.68
CA MET A 579 -9.10 -13.85 -35.32
C MET A 579 -7.64 -13.77 -34.86
N LYS A 580 -6.86 -12.83 -35.39
CA LYS A 580 -5.48 -12.58 -34.97
C LYS A 580 -5.42 -12.15 -33.51
N MET A 581 -6.24 -11.18 -33.10
CA MET A 581 -6.30 -10.72 -31.70
C MET A 581 -6.75 -11.84 -30.76
N ALA A 582 -7.74 -12.63 -31.16
CA ALA A 582 -8.19 -13.77 -30.36
C ALA A 582 -7.08 -14.82 -30.20
N ALA A 583 -6.33 -15.10 -31.27
CA ALA A 583 -5.19 -16.01 -31.23
C ALA A 583 -4.05 -15.48 -30.33
N GLU A 584 -3.76 -14.18 -30.36
CA GLU A 584 -2.77 -13.54 -29.49
C GLU A 584 -3.15 -13.64 -28.01
N ILE A 585 -4.45 -13.51 -27.69
CA ILE A 585 -4.95 -13.71 -26.33
C ILE A 585 -4.78 -15.17 -25.91
N GLY A 586 -5.19 -16.13 -26.77
CA GLY A 586 -5.06 -17.56 -26.49
C GLY A 586 -3.60 -18.00 -26.32
N ALA A 587 -2.68 -17.43 -27.10
CA ALA A 587 -1.24 -17.72 -27.03
C ALA A 587 -0.60 -17.36 -25.66
N LYS A 588 -1.19 -16.43 -24.90
CA LYS A 588 -0.70 -16.11 -23.53
C LYS A 588 -0.86 -17.31 -22.58
N PHE A 589 -1.83 -18.17 -22.82
CA PHE A 589 -2.15 -19.33 -21.98
C PHE A 589 -1.53 -20.65 -22.50
N ALA A 590 -0.88 -20.62 -23.65
CA ALA A 590 -0.25 -21.79 -24.26
C ALA A 590 1.23 -22.02 -23.80
N ARG A 591 1.72 -21.20 -22.83
CA ARG A 591 3.10 -21.27 -22.32
C ARG A 591 3.18 -21.95 -20.98
#